data_cbcfc77191849534bb01120581869a94
#
_entry.id   cbcfc77191849534bb01120581869a94
#
_cell.length_a   1.000
_cell.length_b   1.000
_cell.length_c   1.000
_cell.angle_alpha   90.00
_cell.angle_beta   90.00
_cell.angle_gamma   90.00
#
_symmetry.space_group_name_H-M   'P 1'
#
loop_
_entity.id
_entity.type
_entity.pdbx_description
1 polymer ?
#
loop_
_entity_poly.entity_id
_entity_poly.type
_entity_poly.pdbx_seq_one_letter_code
_entity_poly.pdbx_strand_id
1 'polypeptide(L)' 'MMQTKFIIQMTLETRPDLEYFYCGEGKSGAQVFELKKSRAKKYDTMEEVNRDAFILQAVHKASGETYTVLPIRCRT' A
#
# COMPACT_ATOMS: atom_id res chain seq x y z
N MET A 1 16.81 -13.31 11.68
CA MET A 1 16.10 -14.02 10.62
C MET A 1 15.31 -13.02 9.77
N MET A 2 15.31 -13.20 8.47
CA MET A 2 14.55 -12.31 7.56
C MET A 2 13.20 -12.91 7.25
N GLN A 3 12.17 -12.06 7.28
CA GLN A 3 10.82 -12.44 6.87
C GLN A 3 10.41 -11.62 5.67
N THR A 4 9.62 -12.21 4.79
CA THR A 4 9.01 -11.48 3.70
C THR A 4 7.67 -10.93 4.16
N LYS A 5 7.53 -9.62 4.07
CA LYS A 5 6.28 -8.92 4.30
C LYS A 5 5.82 -8.31 2.98
N PHE A 6 4.62 -7.81 2.96
CA PHE A 6 4.06 -7.19 1.76
C PHE A 6 3.56 -5.79 2.08
N ILE A 7 3.72 -4.90 1.14
CA ILE A 7 3.22 -3.52 1.26
C ILE A 7 2.46 -3.16 -0.01
N ILE A 8 1.67 -2.09 0.08
CA ILE A 8 0.91 -1.59 -1.06
C ILE A 8 1.49 -0.25 -1.50
N GLN A 9 1.88 -0.17 -2.76
CA GLN A 9 2.34 1.05 -3.39
C GLN A 9 1.21 1.62 -4.26
N MET A 10 1.01 2.93 -4.18
CA MET A 10 0.03 3.63 -5.00
C MET A 10 0.74 4.61 -5.90
N THR A 11 0.39 4.61 -7.18
CA THR A 11 0.87 5.59 -8.14
C THR A 11 -0.32 6.33 -8.75
N LEU A 12 -0.12 7.62 -9.03
CA LEU A 12 -1.12 8.46 -9.66
C LEU A 12 -0.79 8.61 -11.15
N GLU A 13 -1.82 8.54 -11.98
CA GLU A 13 -1.66 8.74 -13.41
C GLU A 13 -1.08 10.13 -13.71
N THR A 14 -1.50 11.14 -12.93
CA THR A 14 -1.05 12.52 -13.09
C THR A 14 0.34 12.78 -12.52
N ARG A 15 0.83 11.93 -11.65
CA ARG A 15 2.13 12.07 -11.01
C ARG A 15 2.86 10.73 -10.97
N PRO A 16 3.23 10.18 -12.14
CA PRO A 16 3.87 8.85 -12.20
C PRO A 16 5.27 8.82 -11.59
N ASP A 17 5.86 9.98 -11.34
CA ASP A 17 7.16 10.12 -10.71
C ASP A 17 7.13 9.93 -9.18
N LEU A 18 5.94 9.96 -8.57
CA LEU A 18 5.81 9.81 -7.13
C LEU A 18 5.25 8.42 -6.78
N GLU A 19 5.85 7.83 -5.75
CA GLU A 19 5.40 6.56 -5.20
C GLU A 19 4.86 6.78 -3.80
N TYR A 20 3.58 6.49 -3.61
CA TYR A 20 2.94 6.57 -2.31
C TYR A 20 2.78 5.18 -1.73
N PHE A 21 2.81 5.09 -0.41
CA PHE A 21 2.66 3.80 0.28
C PHE A 21 1.49 3.87 1.24
N TYR A 22 0.65 2.85 1.19
CA TYR A 22 -0.50 2.77 2.07
C TYR A 22 -0.06 2.46 3.49
N CYS A 23 -0.48 3.31 4.43
CA CYS A 23 -0.08 3.22 5.83
C CYS A 23 -1.17 2.69 6.74
N GLY A 24 -2.34 2.36 6.19
CA GLY A 24 -3.48 1.93 6.97
C GLY A 24 -4.49 3.04 7.17
N GLU A 25 -5.42 2.83 8.07
CA GLU A 25 -6.44 3.82 8.38
C GLU A 25 -6.00 4.70 9.54
N GLY A 26 -6.24 6.01 9.41
CA GLY A 26 -6.01 6.97 10.46
C GLY A 26 -7.12 6.93 11.52
N LYS A 27 -7.03 7.84 12.50
CA LYS A 27 -7.99 7.91 13.61
C LYS A 27 -9.43 8.16 13.16
N SER A 28 -9.61 8.85 12.05
CA SER A 28 -10.92 9.15 11.49
C SER A 28 -11.45 8.05 10.59
N GLY A 29 -10.71 6.95 10.42
CA GLY A 29 -11.06 5.91 9.46
C GLY A 29 -10.62 6.25 8.04
N ALA A 30 -10.01 7.39 7.81
CA ALA A 30 -9.52 7.79 6.50
C ALA A 30 -8.25 7.00 6.15
N GLN A 31 -8.12 6.66 4.87
CA GLN A 31 -6.94 5.96 4.37
C GLN A 31 -5.75 6.91 4.30
N VAL A 32 -4.61 6.47 4.83
CA VAL A 32 -3.41 7.29 4.92
C VAL A 32 -2.35 6.78 3.95
N PHE A 33 -1.77 7.70 3.19
CA PHE A 33 -0.68 7.41 2.25
C PHE A 33 0.49 8.34 2.53
N GLU A 34 1.71 7.80 2.46
CA GLU A 34 2.91 8.60 2.65
C GLU A 34 3.96 8.22 1.60
N LEU A 35 4.91 9.11 1.38
CA LEU A 35 5.98 8.89 0.41
C LEU A 35 7.10 8.00 0.96
N LYS A 36 7.13 7.78 2.26
CA LYS A 36 8.18 6.96 2.89
C LYS A 36 7.78 5.49 2.94
N LYS A 37 8.56 4.66 2.27
CA LYS A 37 8.36 3.22 2.25
C LYS A 37 8.39 2.60 3.65
N SER A 38 9.23 3.14 4.54
CA SER A 38 9.34 2.65 5.91
C SER A 38 8.07 2.82 6.73
N ARG A 39 7.17 3.68 6.30
CA ARG A 39 5.90 3.92 6.97
C ARG A 39 4.75 3.08 6.44
N ALA A 40 5.00 2.30 5.40
CA ALA A 40 3.96 1.45 4.81
C ALA A 40 3.47 0.41 5.80
N LYS A 41 2.16 0.16 5.77
CA LYS A 41 1.58 -0.94 6.52
C LYS A 41 2.13 -2.25 5.99
N LYS A 42 2.62 -3.11 6.87
CA LYS A 42 3.21 -4.38 6.49
C LYS A 42 2.21 -5.51 6.72
N TYR A 43 2.05 -6.33 5.69
CA TYR A 43 1.13 -7.48 5.73
C TYR A 43 1.94 -8.77 5.79
N ASP A 44 1.44 -9.72 6.55
CA ASP A 44 2.12 -11.01 6.72
C ASP A 44 1.89 -11.98 5.56
N THR A 45 0.74 -11.87 4.90
CA THR A 45 0.36 -12.82 3.85
C THR A 45 -0.07 -12.11 2.58
N MET A 46 0.10 -12.80 1.45
CA MET A 46 -0.39 -12.32 0.15
C MET A 46 -1.90 -12.16 0.13
N GLU A 47 -2.59 -13.04 0.83
CA GLU A 47 -4.06 -13.01 0.89
C GLU A 47 -4.56 -11.71 1.50
N GLU A 48 -3.97 -11.32 2.63
CA GLU A 48 -4.36 -10.10 3.32
C GLU A 48 -4.06 -8.85 2.49
N VAL A 49 -2.86 -8.77 1.92
CA VAL A 49 -2.45 -7.59 1.17
C VAL A 49 -3.26 -7.45 -0.12
N ASN A 50 -3.54 -8.57 -0.79
CA ASN A 50 -4.33 -8.54 -2.03
C ASN A 50 -5.76 -8.11 -1.76
N ARG A 51 -6.34 -8.53 -0.63
CA ARG A 51 -7.68 -8.12 -0.24
C ARG A 51 -7.77 -6.60 -0.05
N ASP A 52 -6.82 -6.04 0.68
CA ASP A 52 -6.80 -4.60 0.92
C ASP A 52 -6.49 -3.81 -0.36
N ALA A 53 -5.58 -4.31 -1.18
CA ALA A 53 -5.28 -3.68 -2.46
C ALA A 53 -6.51 -3.67 -3.39
N PHE A 54 -7.27 -4.75 -3.38
CA PHE A 54 -8.51 -4.84 -4.16
C PHE A 54 -9.52 -3.79 -3.68
N ILE A 55 -9.68 -3.67 -2.37
CA ILE A 55 -10.62 -2.70 -1.78
C ILE A 55 -10.19 -1.27 -2.14
N LEU A 56 -8.90 -0.96 -2.01
CA LEU A 56 -8.38 0.36 -2.34
C LEU A 56 -8.59 0.69 -3.82
N GLN A 57 -8.33 -0.27 -4.71
CA GLN A 57 -8.52 -0.07 -6.13
C GLN A 57 -10.01 0.16 -6.46
N ALA A 58 -10.90 -0.57 -5.82
CA ALA A 58 -12.34 -0.42 -6.03
C ALA A 58 -12.86 0.93 -5.56
N VAL A 59 -12.40 1.38 -4.39
CA VAL A 59 -12.81 2.66 -3.79
C VAL A 59 -12.31 3.84 -4.63
N HIS A 60 -11.10 3.74 -5.17
CA HIS A 60 -10.46 4.84 -5.89
C HIS A 60 -10.42 4.63 -7.41
N LYS A 61 -11.31 3.79 -7.92
CA LYS A 61 -11.32 3.39 -9.33
C LYS A 61 -11.35 4.57 -10.31
N ALA A 62 -12.08 5.60 -9.98
CA ALA A 62 -12.28 6.77 -10.86
C ALA A 62 -11.18 7.83 -10.75
N SER A 63 -10.20 7.64 -9.87
CA SER A 63 -9.22 8.68 -9.54
C SER A 63 -7.88 8.53 -10.26
N GLY A 64 -7.75 7.57 -11.17
CA GLY A 64 -6.50 7.34 -11.90
C GLY A 64 -5.39 6.79 -11.01
N GLU A 65 -5.74 6.12 -9.92
CA GLU A 65 -4.80 5.54 -8.99
C GLU A 65 -4.56 4.06 -9.32
N THR A 66 -3.31 3.64 -9.24
CA THR A 66 -2.93 2.24 -9.44
C THR A 66 -2.28 1.72 -8.18
N TYR A 67 -2.73 0.55 -7.71
CA TYR A 67 -2.23 -0.10 -6.51
C TYR A 67 -1.44 -1.34 -6.87
N THR A 68 -0.21 -1.42 -6.36
CA THR A 68 0.70 -2.53 -6.64
C THR A 68 1.16 -3.14 -5.32
N VAL A 69 1.11 -4.46 -5.24
CA VAL A 69 1.62 -5.19 -4.08
C VAL A 69 3.11 -5.46 -4.28
N LEU A 70 3.92 -5.08 -3.28
CA LEU A 70 5.37 -5.28 -3.33
C LEU A 70 5.82 -6.13 -2.15
N PRO A 71 6.67 -7.14 -2.40
CA PRO A 71 7.31 -7.87 -1.30
C PRO A 71 8.48 -7.07 -0.75
N ILE A 72 8.65 -7.12 0.56
CA ILE A 72 9.80 -6.51 1.22
C ILE A 72 10.37 -7.48 2.23
N ARG A 73 11.65 -7.35 2.51
CA ARG A 73 12.29 -8.16 3.53
C ARG A 73 12.42 -7.35 4.81
N CYS A 74 11.93 -7.93 5.89
CA CYS A 74 12.00 -7.31 7.20
C CYS A 74 12.78 -8.21 8.14
N ARG A 75 13.61 -7.60 8.94
CA ARG A 75 14.33 -8.32 9.98
C ARG A 75 13.40 -8.50 11.18
N THR A 76 13.32 -9.71 11.67
CA THR A 76 12.51 -10.05 12.85
C THR A 76 13.41 -10.40 14.04
#